data_a4b5a67e2d8ae04e7311a2e023694132
#
_entry.id   a4b5a67e2d8ae04e7311a2e023694132
#
_cell.length_a   1.000
_cell.length_b   1.000
_cell.length_c   1.000
_cell.angle_alpha   90.00
_cell.angle_beta   90.00
_cell.angle_gamma   90.00
#
_symmetry.space_group_name_H-M   'P 1'
#
loop_
_entity.id
_entity.type
_entity.pdbx_description
1 polymer ?
#
loop_
_entity_poly.entity_id
_entity_poly.type
_entity_poly.pdbx_seq_one_letter_code
_entity_poly.pdbx_strand_id
1 'polypeptide(L)'
;MDEKSLNKTIRNAIKLGDNNEVKRLIGDNPESLHTMTPFGTWLHVAAKKGHLEMVEYLINKGIDIDARGGTFDASALNLAAGEGHLEIVKYLIERGAELDVTLAKRNPLFGAIYGGHKEVVELLVENGIDISIRYTGESIKNMDAYEYAREFGQTEIADYLKQKMDEKE
;
A
#
# COMPACT_ATOMS: atom_id res chain seq x y z
N MET A 1 26.49 -11.91 13.00
CA MET A 1 26.06 -10.96 11.94
C MET A 1 25.63 -9.70 12.67
N ASP A 2 26.16 -8.53 12.29
CA ASP A 2 25.67 -7.29 12.87
C ASP A 2 24.23 -6.97 12.38
N GLU A 3 23.53 -6.10 13.11
CA GLU A 3 22.13 -5.76 12.83
C GLU A 3 21.93 -5.22 11.41
N LYS A 4 22.84 -4.38 10.92
CA LYS A 4 22.77 -3.80 9.57
C LYS A 4 22.85 -4.88 8.49
N SER A 5 23.73 -5.85 8.66
CA SER A 5 23.90 -6.99 7.76
C SER A 5 22.68 -7.91 7.81
N LEU A 6 22.13 -8.16 9.00
CA LEU A 6 20.90 -8.95 9.20
C LEU A 6 19.71 -8.29 8.47
N ASN A 7 19.49 -7.00 8.70
CA ASN A 7 18.39 -6.25 8.07
C ASN A 7 18.50 -6.22 6.53
N LYS A 8 19.73 -6.13 6.00
CA LYS A 8 19.97 -6.23 4.56
C LYS A 8 19.61 -7.62 4.03
N THR A 9 19.98 -8.68 4.77
CA THR A 9 19.69 -10.06 4.38
C THR A 9 18.18 -10.34 4.42
N ILE A 10 17.48 -9.95 5.49
CA ILE A 10 16.01 -10.09 5.60
C ILE A 10 15.33 -9.36 4.43
N ARG A 11 15.70 -8.12 4.18
CA ARG A 11 15.10 -7.35 3.07
C ARG A 11 15.31 -8.01 1.72
N ASN A 12 16.51 -8.56 1.48
CA ASN A 12 16.77 -9.26 0.21
C ASN A 12 15.97 -10.55 0.10
N ALA A 13 15.85 -11.33 1.18
CA ALA A 13 15.01 -12.53 1.21
C ALA A 13 13.53 -12.19 0.94
N ILE A 14 13.00 -11.11 1.54
CA ILE A 14 11.64 -10.64 1.25
C ILE A 14 11.50 -10.25 -0.23
N LYS A 15 12.45 -9.49 -0.78
CA LYS A 15 12.39 -9.08 -2.20
C LYS A 15 12.39 -10.24 -3.18
N LEU A 16 13.04 -11.34 -2.81
CA LEU A 16 13.11 -12.58 -3.60
C LEU A 16 11.90 -13.50 -3.36
N GLY A 17 11.06 -13.20 -2.36
CA GLY A 17 9.96 -14.08 -1.96
C GLY A 17 10.40 -15.35 -1.24
N ASP A 18 11.61 -15.36 -0.67
CA ASP A 18 12.13 -16.50 0.09
C ASP A 18 11.54 -16.54 1.49
N ASN A 19 10.32 -17.07 1.57
CA ASN A 19 9.57 -17.18 2.81
C ASN A 19 10.29 -18.01 3.88
N ASN A 20 11.00 -19.05 3.48
CA ASN A 20 11.70 -19.92 4.42
C ASN A 20 12.89 -19.19 5.05
N GLU A 21 13.66 -18.47 4.26
CA GLU A 21 14.79 -17.70 4.76
C GLU A 21 14.31 -16.54 5.66
N VAL A 22 13.22 -15.86 5.31
CA VAL A 22 12.65 -14.81 6.16
C VAL A 22 12.18 -15.38 7.50
N LYS A 23 11.46 -16.50 7.48
CA LYS A 23 11.02 -17.20 8.71
C LYS A 23 12.22 -17.61 9.58
N ARG A 24 13.29 -18.08 8.97
CA ARG A 24 14.54 -18.45 9.69
C ARG A 24 15.24 -17.24 10.31
N LEU A 25 15.30 -16.11 9.58
CA LEU A 25 16.05 -14.91 10.01
C LEU A 25 15.27 -14.08 11.05
N ILE A 26 13.98 -13.93 10.90
CA ILE A 26 13.11 -13.22 11.86
C ILE A 26 12.79 -14.14 13.05
N GLY A 27 12.43 -15.41 12.78
CA GLY A 27 12.07 -16.38 13.82
C GLY A 27 10.99 -15.85 14.76
N ASP A 28 11.23 -16.01 16.05
CA ASP A 28 10.38 -15.48 17.13
C ASP A 28 11.00 -14.25 17.82
N ASN A 29 11.95 -13.58 17.14
CA ASN A 29 12.60 -12.39 17.68
C ASN A 29 11.75 -11.13 17.41
N PRO A 30 11.10 -10.54 18.43
CA PRO A 30 10.29 -9.34 18.25
C PRO A 30 11.06 -8.13 17.74
N GLU A 31 12.33 -7.98 18.12
CA GLU A 31 13.18 -6.87 17.67
C GLU A 31 13.41 -6.96 16.16
N SER A 32 13.69 -8.16 15.64
CA SER A 32 13.84 -8.38 14.20
C SER A 32 12.52 -8.17 13.44
N LEU A 33 11.39 -8.60 14.02
CA LEU A 33 10.07 -8.45 13.39
C LEU A 33 9.65 -6.98 13.25
N HIS A 34 9.85 -6.19 14.31
CA HIS A 34 9.38 -4.80 14.38
C HIS A 34 10.42 -3.77 13.91
N THR A 35 11.49 -4.20 13.25
CA THR A 35 12.51 -3.31 12.72
C THR A 35 11.92 -2.29 11.75
N MET A 36 12.16 -1.00 12.01
CA MET A 36 11.90 0.09 11.08
C MET A 36 13.14 0.39 10.26
N THR A 37 13.04 0.28 8.96
CA THR A 37 14.13 0.61 8.02
C THR A 37 13.82 1.90 7.26
N PRO A 38 14.77 2.48 6.51
CA PRO A 38 14.49 3.59 5.59
C PRO A 38 13.44 3.25 4.52
N PHE A 39 13.13 1.97 4.32
CA PHE A 39 12.11 1.48 3.38
C PHE A 39 10.77 1.15 4.06
N GLY A 40 10.61 1.49 5.33
CA GLY A 40 9.50 1.09 6.18
C GLY A 40 9.76 -0.24 6.91
N THR A 41 8.72 -0.86 7.42
CA THR A 41 8.75 -2.20 8.04
C THR A 41 8.90 -3.30 6.98
N TRP A 42 9.08 -4.55 7.42
CA TRP A 42 9.08 -5.69 6.49
C TRP A 42 7.78 -5.85 5.72
N LEU A 43 6.65 -5.44 6.34
CA LEU A 43 5.36 -5.43 5.68
C LEU A 43 5.32 -4.50 4.47
N HIS A 44 5.94 -3.31 4.56
CA HIS A 44 6.08 -2.39 3.43
C HIS A 44 6.84 -3.04 2.27
N VAL A 45 7.95 -3.72 2.59
CA VAL A 45 8.78 -4.38 1.55
C VAL A 45 8.00 -5.52 0.88
N ALA A 46 7.34 -6.37 1.66
CA ALA A 46 6.56 -7.49 1.17
C ALA A 46 5.36 -7.04 0.31
N ALA A 47 4.60 -6.05 0.81
CA ALA A 47 3.44 -5.48 0.12
C ALA A 47 3.84 -4.81 -1.21
N LYS A 48 4.91 -4.03 -1.21
CA LYS A 48 5.44 -3.40 -2.43
C LYS A 48 5.90 -4.41 -3.48
N LYS A 49 6.40 -5.58 -3.03
CA LYS A 49 6.91 -6.63 -3.93
C LYS A 49 5.85 -7.64 -4.39
N GLY A 50 4.65 -7.56 -3.85
CA GLY A 50 3.56 -8.44 -4.26
C GLY A 50 3.61 -9.85 -3.66
N HIS A 51 4.30 -10.04 -2.54
CA HIS A 51 4.45 -11.34 -1.88
C HIS A 51 3.35 -11.57 -0.84
N LEU A 52 2.18 -12.03 -1.27
CA LEU A 52 1.00 -12.23 -0.43
C LEU A 52 1.28 -13.16 0.77
N GLU A 53 1.87 -14.34 0.55
CA GLU A 53 2.19 -15.28 1.64
C GLU A 53 3.10 -14.64 2.71
N MET A 54 4.02 -13.78 2.29
CA MET A 54 4.88 -13.03 3.20
C MET A 54 4.10 -11.98 3.99
N VAL A 55 3.20 -11.26 3.34
CA VAL A 55 2.29 -10.29 3.99
C VAL A 55 1.45 -11.01 5.05
N GLU A 56 0.84 -12.14 4.72
CA GLU A 56 0.07 -12.98 5.63
C GLU A 56 0.89 -13.42 6.84
N TYR A 57 2.09 -13.93 6.60
CA TYR A 57 3.02 -14.37 7.65
C TYR A 57 3.35 -13.23 8.62
N LEU A 58 3.74 -12.06 8.12
CA LEU A 58 4.14 -10.91 8.92
C LEU A 58 2.97 -10.39 9.77
N ILE A 59 1.77 -10.31 9.20
CA ILE A 59 0.56 -9.88 9.94
C ILE A 59 0.20 -10.90 11.02
N ASN A 60 0.26 -12.19 10.72
CA ASN A 60 -0.01 -13.25 11.70
C ASN A 60 1.03 -13.28 12.84
N LYS A 61 2.25 -12.79 12.60
CA LYS A 61 3.27 -12.58 13.63
C LYS A 61 3.06 -11.31 14.45
N GLY A 62 2.10 -10.47 14.12
CA GLY A 62 1.73 -9.28 14.89
C GLY A 62 2.44 -8.00 14.47
N ILE A 63 2.95 -7.92 13.23
CA ILE A 63 3.46 -6.65 12.71
C ILE A 63 2.30 -5.63 12.60
N ASP A 64 2.58 -4.37 12.92
CA ASP A 64 1.57 -3.31 12.80
C ASP A 64 1.16 -3.10 11.35
N ILE A 65 -0.12 -3.40 11.04
CA ILE A 65 -0.70 -3.30 9.71
C ILE A 65 -0.74 -1.86 9.18
N ASP A 66 -0.89 -0.89 10.09
CA ASP A 66 -1.02 0.54 9.77
C ASP A 66 0.27 1.33 10.03
N ALA A 67 1.38 0.63 10.32
CA ALA A 67 2.67 1.29 10.46
C ALA A 67 2.98 2.16 9.23
N ARG A 68 3.44 3.38 9.48
CA ARG A 68 3.90 4.31 8.44
C ARG A 68 5.40 4.28 8.32
N GLY A 69 5.90 4.39 7.10
CA GLY A 69 7.34 4.39 6.87
C GLY A 69 7.73 4.55 5.41
N GLY A 70 9.04 4.44 5.18
CA GLY A 70 9.61 4.63 3.85
C GLY A 70 9.58 6.08 3.38
N THR A 71 9.88 6.28 2.10
CA THR A 71 10.07 7.61 1.50
C THR A 71 8.83 8.52 1.59
N PHE A 72 7.64 7.94 1.53
CA PHE A 72 6.38 8.71 1.52
C PHE A 72 5.65 8.69 2.86
N ASP A 73 6.24 8.08 3.88
CA ASP A 73 5.60 7.88 5.18
C ASP A 73 4.17 7.30 5.00
N ALA A 74 4.09 6.29 4.16
CA ALA A 74 2.86 5.61 3.75
C ALA A 74 2.70 4.26 4.46
N SER A 75 1.51 3.67 4.39
CA SER A 75 1.24 2.31 4.87
C SER A 75 1.59 1.26 3.81
N ALA A 76 1.65 -0.01 4.23
CA ALA A 76 1.80 -1.14 3.32
C ALA A 76 0.64 -1.23 2.31
N LEU A 77 -0.59 -0.89 2.74
CA LEU A 77 -1.77 -0.81 1.87
C LEU A 77 -1.57 0.19 0.72
N ASN A 78 -1.06 1.39 1.03
CA ASN A 78 -0.78 2.40 0.01
C ASN A 78 0.25 1.90 -1.02
N LEU A 79 1.31 1.24 -0.56
CA LEU A 79 2.33 0.68 -1.46
C LEU A 79 1.77 -0.44 -2.35
N ALA A 80 1.00 -1.37 -1.77
CA ALA A 80 0.35 -2.45 -2.53
C ALA A 80 -0.62 -1.90 -3.59
N ALA A 81 -1.39 -0.86 -3.23
CA ALA A 81 -2.33 -0.21 -4.14
C ALA A 81 -1.62 0.49 -5.31
N GLY A 82 -0.54 1.23 -5.01
CA GLY A 82 0.25 1.91 -6.04
C GLY A 82 0.98 0.97 -7.01
N GLU A 83 1.31 -0.23 -6.58
CA GLU A 83 1.94 -1.27 -7.42
C GLU A 83 0.92 -2.22 -8.07
N GLY A 84 -0.38 -2.10 -7.75
CA GLY A 84 -1.46 -2.89 -8.34
C GLY A 84 -1.60 -4.31 -7.80
N HIS A 85 -1.12 -4.58 -6.60
CA HIS A 85 -1.20 -5.91 -5.98
C HIS A 85 -2.59 -6.15 -5.36
N LEU A 86 -3.58 -6.42 -6.20
CA LEU A 86 -5.00 -6.53 -5.85
C LEU A 86 -5.27 -7.46 -4.66
N GLU A 87 -4.72 -8.67 -4.67
CA GLU A 87 -4.96 -9.66 -3.60
C GLU A 87 -4.38 -9.21 -2.25
N ILE A 88 -3.25 -8.48 -2.27
CA ILE A 88 -2.68 -7.91 -1.05
C ILE A 88 -3.54 -6.75 -0.54
N VAL A 89 -4.00 -5.88 -1.42
CA VAL A 89 -4.92 -4.78 -1.05
C VAL A 89 -6.19 -5.35 -0.42
N LYS A 90 -6.79 -6.36 -1.06
CA LYS A 90 -7.97 -7.05 -0.54
C LYS A 90 -7.70 -7.64 0.85
N TYR A 91 -6.63 -8.41 0.99
CA TYR A 91 -6.26 -9.04 2.26
C TYR A 91 -6.04 -8.01 3.38
N LEU A 92 -5.31 -6.92 3.10
CA LEU A 92 -5.06 -5.85 4.08
C LEU A 92 -6.36 -5.17 4.53
N ILE A 93 -7.28 -4.88 3.62
CA ILE A 93 -8.60 -4.30 3.95
C ILE A 93 -9.41 -5.29 4.81
N GLU A 94 -9.47 -6.57 4.44
CA GLU A 94 -10.16 -7.62 5.20
C GLU A 94 -9.59 -7.77 6.62
N ARG A 95 -8.32 -7.45 6.82
CA ARG A 95 -7.65 -7.45 8.13
C ARG A 95 -7.75 -6.13 8.88
N GLY A 96 -8.51 -5.17 8.35
CA GLY A 96 -8.84 -3.91 9.01
C GLY A 96 -7.80 -2.80 8.79
N ALA A 97 -6.96 -2.88 7.75
CA ALA A 97 -6.05 -1.79 7.41
C ALA A 97 -6.80 -0.47 7.18
N GLU A 98 -6.25 0.61 7.70
CA GLU A 98 -6.82 1.96 7.57
C GLU A 98 -6.71 2.47 6.12
N LEU A 99 -7.81 3.02 5.60
CA LEU A 99 -7.81 3.77 4.35
C LEU A 99 -7.39 5.22 4.63
N ASP A 100 -6.08 5.47 4.73
CA ASP A 100 -5.54 6.80 5.05
C ASP A 100 -5.75 7.79 3.90
N VAL A 101 -6.68 8.70 4.10
CA VAL A 101 -7.02 9.78 3.15
C VAL A 101 -6.53 11.17 3.60
N THR A 102 -5.65 11.23 4.58
CA THR A 102 -5.17 12.50 5.15
C THR A 102 -4.31 13.32 4.18
N LEU A 103 -3.55 12.64 3.33
CA LEU A 103 -2.69 13.26 2.31
C LEU A 103 -2.76 12.49 1.00
N ALA A 104 -2.70 13.17 -0.15
CA ALA A 104 -2.71 12.52 -1.45
C ALA A 104 -1.65 11.40 -1.58
N LYS A 105 -0.43 11.64 -1.12
CA LYS A 105 0.67 10.66 -1.16
C LYS A 105 0.46 9.43 -0.26
N ARG A 106 -0.46 9.50 0.70
CA ARG A 106 -0.84 8.39 1.60
C ARG A 106 -2.14 7.72 1.17
N ASN A 107 -2.93 8.39 0.35
CA ASN A 107 -4.19 7.87 -0.11
C ASN A 107 -3.97 6.73 -1.11
N PRO A 108 -4.36 5.47 -0.77
CA PRO A 108 -4.15 4.33 -1.65
C PRO A 108 -4.90 4.46 -2.99
N LEU A 109 -6.01 5.20 -3.03
CA LEU A 109 -6.74 5.47 -4.26
C LEU A 109 -5.91 6.27 -5.25
N PHE A 110 -5.24 7.32 -4.80
CA PHE A 110 -4.37 8.14 -5.66
C PHE A 110 -3.16 7.34 -6.15
N GLY A 111 -2.58 6.48 -5.30
CA GLY A 111 -1.53 5.55 -5.72
C GLY A 111 -1.99 4.61 -6.83
N ALA A 112 -3.16 3.98 -6.66
CA ALA A 112 -3.75 3.07 -7.64
C ALA A 112 -4.10 3.78 -8.97
N ILE A 113 -4.64 5.00 -8.91
CA ILE A 113 -4.92 5.82 -10.10
C ILE A 113 -3.63 6.14 -10.85
N TYR A 114 -2.59 6.61 -10.14
CA TYR A 114 -1.30 6.92 -10.75
C TYR A 114 -0.70 5.71 -11.47
N GLY A 115 -0.79 4.53 -10.86
CA GLY A 115 -0.34 3.26 -11.45
C GLY A 115 -1.25 2.70 -12.55
N GLY A 116 -2.45 3.25 -12.76
CA GLY A 116 -3.43 2.75 -13.74
C GLY A 116 -4.09 1.43 -13.34
N HIS A 117 -4.18 1.14 -12.04
CA HIS A 117 -4.67 -0.13 -11.50
C HIS A 117 -6.18 -0.10 -11.23
N LYS A 118 -6.98 -0.25 -12.29
CA LYS A 118 -8.43 -0.08 -12.26
C LYS A 118 -9.13 -1.00 -11.23
N GLU A 119 -8.80 -2.28 -11.20
CA GLU A 119 -9.41 -3.24 -10.26
C GLU A 119 -9.12 -2.86 -8.79
N VAL A 120 -7.94 -2.31 -8.52
CA VAL A 120 -7.62 -1.80 -7.18
C VAL A 120 -8.43 -0.55 -6.86
N VAL A 121 -8.62 0.35 -7.83
CA VAL A 121 -9.49 1.53 -7.68
C VAL A 121 -10.92 1.10 -7.37
N GLU A 122 -11.47 0.16 -8.13
CA GLU A 122 -12.80 -0.39 -7.91
C GLU A 122 -12.96 -0.98 -6.52
N LEU A 123 -12.00 -1.83 -6.09
CA LEU A 123 -11.99 -2.43 -4.77
C LEU A 123 -11.98 -1.39 -3.64
N LEU A 124 -11.14 -0.35 -3.75
CA LEU A 124 -11.07 0.72 -2.76
C LEU A 124 -12.37 1.52 -2.66
N VAL A 125 -12.99 1.83 -3.81
CA VAL A 125 -14.28 2.55 -3.87
C VAL A 125 -15.40 1.71 -3.28
N GLU A 126 -15.46 0.42 -3.58
CA GLU A 126 -16.43 -0.53 -3.01
C GLU A 126 -16.28 -0.68 -1.50
N ASN A 127 -15.07 -0.51 -0.96
CA ASN A 127 -14.79 -0.48 0.47
C ASN A 127 -14.97 0.91 1.11
N GLY A 128 -15.55 1.86 0.40
CA GLY A 128 -16.01 3.13 0.94
C GLY A 128 -14.97 4.23 1.07
N ILE A 129 -13.85 4.14 0.33
CA ILE A 129 -12.89 5.26 0.31
C ILE A 129 -13.57 6.51 -0.25
N ASP A 130 -13.32 7.66 0.36
CA ASP A 130 -13.94 8.92 -0.07
C ASP A 130 -13.27 9.45 -1.35
N ILE A 131 -14.02 9.39 -2.46
CA ILE A 131 -13.56 9.81 -3.79
C ILE A 131 -13.70 11.32 -4.03
N SER A 132 -14.39 12.03 -3.13
CA SER A 132 -14.68 13.47 -3.26
C SER A 132 -13.60 14.37 -2.65
N ILE A 133 -12.69 13.81 -1.86
CA ILE A 133 -11.63 14.58 -1.20
C ILE A 133 -10.72 15.22 -2.23
N ARG A 134 -10.50 16.51 -2.05
CA ARG A 134 -9.65 17.31 -2.93
C ARG A 134 -8.31 17.60 -2.25
N TYR A 135 -7.25 17.45 -3.02
CA TYR A 135 -5.88 17.70 -2.54
C TYR A 135 -5.20 18.81 -3.33
N THR A 136 -4.31 19.53 -2.62
CA THR A 136 -3.36 20.48 -3.22
C THR A 136 -1.96 20.13 -2.73
N GLY A 137 -1.01 20.05 -3.65
CA GLY A 137 0.39 19.75 -3.40
C GLY A 137 1.27 20.27 -4.52
N GLU A 138 2.52 19.81 -4.60
CA GLU A 138 3.48 20.29 -5.60
C GLU A 138 3.02 20.06 -7.04
N SER A 139 2.42 18.90 -7.31
CA SER A 139 1.98 18.49 -8.65
C SER A 139 0.46 18.40 -8.80
N ILE A 140 -0.30 18.73 -7.75
CA ILE A 140 -1.76 18.60 -7.70
C ILE A 140 -2.35 19.93 -7.24
N LYS A 141 -3.28 20.50 -8.01
CA LYS A 141 -3.98 21.76 -7.64
C LYS A 141 -5.47 21.49 -7.48
N ASN A 142 -5.91 21.32 -6.22
CA ASN A 142 -7.30 21.16 -5.84
C ASN A 142 -8.03 20.10 -6.68
N MET A 143 -7.44 18.91 -6.79
CA MET A 143 -7.97 17.78 -7.57
C MET A 143 -8.59 16.74 -6.67
N ASP A 144 -9.75 16.24 -7.06
CA ASP A 144 -10.32 14.98 -6.55
C ASP A 144 -9.80 13.77 -7.34
N ALA A 145 -10.30 12.59 -7.00
CA ALA A 145 -9.87 11.34 -7.64
C ALA A 145 -10.18 11.31 -9.16
N TYR A 146 -11.35 11.83 -9.58
CA TYR A 146 -11.75 11.89 -10.98
C TYR A 146 -10.82 12.80 -11.80
N GLU A 147 -10.60 14.02 -11.33
CA GLU A 147 -9.74 14.99 -12.01
C GLU A 147 -8.30 14.49 -12.07
N TYR A 148 -7.82 13.85 -10.99
CA TYR A 148 -6.49 13.23 -10.94
C TYR A 148 -6.35 12.11 -11.99
N ALA A 149 -7.37 11.24 -12.12
CA ALA A 149 -7.36 10.20 -13.15
C ALA A 149 -7.31 10.78 -14.56
N ARG A 150 -8.03 11.86 -14.82
CA ARG A 150 -7.99 12.58 -16.11
C ARG A 150 -6.62 13.19 -16.38
N GLU A 151 -6.03 13.85 -15.40
CA GLU A 151 -4.71 14.50 -15.54
C GLU A 151 -3.62 13.49 -15.91
N PHE A 152 -3.68 12.27 -15.34
CA PHE A 152 -2.74 11.21 -15.63
C PHE A 152 -3.16 10.28 -16.78
N GLY A 153 -4.17 10.65 -17.56
CA GLY A 153 -4.59 9.92 -18.76
C GLY A 153 -5.26 8.57 -18.50
N GLN A 154 -5.73 8.35 -17.28
CA GLN A 154 -6.41 7.11 -16.85
C GLN A 154 -7.91 7.16 -17.21
N THR A 155 -8.22 7.12 -18.51
CA THR A 155 -9.57 7.38 -19.02
C THR A 155 -10.62 6.44 -18.45
N GLU A 156 -10.38 5.12 -18.46
CA GLU A 156 -11.35 4.14 -17.93
C GLU A 156 -11.59 4.29 -16.42
N ILE A 157 -10.54 4.64 -15.66
CA ILE A 157 -10.65 4.93 -14.22
C ILE A 157 -11.45 6.22 -14.02
N ALA A 158 -11.19 7.25 -14.81
CA ALA A 158 -11.92 8.51 -14.74
C ALA A 158 -13.42 8.30 -15.03
N ASP A 159 -13.76 7.54 -16.06
CA ASP A 159 -15.15 7.22 -16.41
C ASP A 159 -15.86 6.47 -15.26
N TYR A 160 -15.20 5.48 -14.69
CA TYR A 160 -15.71 4.75 -13.51
C TYR A 160 -15.94 5.69 -12.31
N LEU A 161 -14.95 6.52 -11.97
CA LEU A 161 -15.06 7.46 -10.85
C LEU A 161 -16.18 8.48 -11.08
N LYS A 162 -16.33 8.99 -12.30
CA LYS A 162 -17.42 9.91 -12.66
C LYS A 162 -18.79 9.26 -12.45
N GLN A 163 -18.96 8.02 -12.93
CA GLN A 163 -20.19 7.27 -12.69
C GLN A 163 -20.49 7.14 -11.20
N LYS A 164 -19.49 6.79 -10.37
CA LYS A 164 -19.65 6.64 -8.92
C LYS A 164 -19.98 7.95 -8.19
N MET A 165 -19.48 9.07 -8.68
CA MET A 165 -19.85 10.40 -8.17
C MET A 165 -21.30 10.73 -8.49
N ASP A 166 -21.73 10.49 -9.72
CA ASP A 166 -23.10 10.78 -10.18
C ASP A 166 -24.16 9.89 -9.47
N GLU A 167 -23.80 8.67 -9.04
CA GLU A 167 -24.66 7.78 -8.26
C GLU A 167 -24.92 8.29 -6.82
N LYS A 168 -24.11 9.20 -6.31
CA LYS A 168 -24.21 9.77 -4.94
C LYS A 168 -24.96 11.09 -4.87
N GLU A 169 -25.24 11.72 -6.02
CA GLU A 169 -26.06 12.94 -6.13
C GLU A 169 -27.57 12.59 -6.22
#